data_39eb56385b0e83529dd27eab8cea161d
#
_entry.id   39eb56385b0e83529dd27eab8cea161d
#
_cell.length_a   1.000
_cell.length_b   1.000
_cell.length_c   1.000
_cell.angle_alpha   90.00
_cell.angle_beta   90.00
_cell.angle_gamma   90.00
#
_symmetry.space_group_name_H-M   'P 1'
#
loop_
_entity.id
_entity.type
_entity.pdbx_description
1 polymer ?
#
loop_
_entity_poly.entity_id
_entity_poly.type
_entity_poly.pdbx_seq_one_letter_code
_entity_poly.pdbx_strand_id
1 'polypeptide(L)'
;LITSFLFVSNAYSTNNDKEKALYYLSTLNNFSASFLQNDGENLSEGKVYIGDQRVRAEYLSPTQILIILDEDKAMYYNYELEEDEFFNPRNTNAWFFYDIFRNSLFFEDSLMQLRDNELILEKKGVDSEERDFLIKVYFETNPLILRGLEVIINNEVLKLSIYNHNYYEEFDKDF
;
A
#
# COMPACT_ATOMS: atom_id res chain seq x y z
N LEU A 1 48.54 -2.45 -23.97
CA LEU A 1 48.01 -2.22 -22.62
C LEU A 1 46.52 -1.89 -22.78
N ILE A 2 45.65 -2.83 -22.40
CA ILE A 2 44.22 -2.64 -22.39
C ILE A 2 43.80 -2.45 -20.93
N THR A 3 43.37 -1.26 -20.60
CA THR A 3 42.87 -0.94 -19.27
C THR A 3 41.38 -1.29 -19.22
N SER A 4 41.07 -2.35 -18.45
CA SER A 4 39.71 -2.76 -18.15
C SER A 4 39.13 -1.83 -17.08
N PHE A 5 38.15 -1.01 -17.44
CA PHE A 5 37.34 -0.25 -16.50
C PHE A 5 36.21 -1.15 -15.98
N LEU A 6 36.29 -1.56 -14.73
CA LEU A 6 35.22 -2.23 -14.02
C LEU A 6 34.16 -1.22 -13.58
N PHE A 7 32.95 -1.29 -14.16
CA PHE A 7 31.76 -0.62 -13.65
C PHE A 7 31.22 -1.38 -12.44
N VAL A 8 31.54 -0.92 -11.22
CA VAL A 8 31.04 -1.49 -9.94
C VAL A 8 30.22 -0.44 -9.18
N SER A 9 29.46 0.41 -9.84
CA SER A 9 28.77 1.51 -9.14
C SER A 9 27.24 1.37 -8.97
N ASN A 10 26.59 0.36 -9.53
CA ASN A 10 25.12 0.27 -9.47
C ASN A 10 24.53 -0.55 -8.31
N ALA A 11 25.25 -1.49 -7.73
CA ALA A 11 24.69 -2.39 -6.70
C ALA A 11 24.51 -1.74 -5.32
N TYR A 12 25.36 -0.79 -4.95
CA TYR A 12 25.28 -0.12 -3.65
C TYR A 12 24.17 0.94 -3.58
N SER A 13 23.85 1.59 -4.70
CA SER A 13 22.78 2.58 -4.76
C SER A 13 21.39 1.94 -4.63
N THR A 14 21.17 0.81 -5.28
CA THR A 14 19.86 0.13 -5.31
C THR A 14 19.44 -0.42 -3.94
N ASN A 15 20.36 -0.94 -3.14
CA ASN A 15 20.03 -1.48 -1.81
C ASN A 15 19.61 -0.36 -0.85
N ASN A 16 20.29 0.78 -0.89
CA ASN A 16 19.96 1.94 -0.04
C ASN A 16 18.57 2.54 -0.36
N ASP A 17 18.16 2.55 -1.63
CA ASP A 17 16.87 3.12 -2.00
C ASP A 17 15.71 2.20 -1.64
N LYS A 18 15.90 0.88 -1.72
CA LYS A 18 14.96 -0.09 -1.16
C LYS A 18 14.78 0.09 0.34
N GLU A 19 15.88 0.18 1.09
CA GLU A 19 15.85 0.40 2.55
C GLU A 19 15.11 1.69 2.92
N LYS A 20 15.33 2.79 2.19
CA LYS A 20 14.58 4.04 2.38
C LYS A 20 13.07 3.87 2.14
N ALA A 21 12.67 3.14 1.09
CA ALA A 21 11.26 2.89 0.80
C ALA A 21 10.61 2.01 1.88
N LEU A 22 11.30 0.98 2.37
CA LEU A 22 10.83 0.15 3.48
C LEU A 22 10.71 0.96 4.76
N TYR A 23 11.72 1.77 5.08
CA TYR A 23 11.67 2.68 6.22
C TYR A 23 10.52 3.66 6.11
N TYR A 24 10.30 4.26 4.94
CA TYR A 24 9.18 5.16 4.70
C TYR A 24 7.84 4.48 5.03
N LEU A 25 7.58 3.28 4.51
CA LEU A 25 6.34 2.55 4.82
C LEU A 25 6.20 2.25 6.31
N SER A 26 7.27 1.84 6.97
CA SER A 26 7.24 1.51 8.40
C SER A 26 7.01 2.71 9.32
N THR A 27 7.29 3.91 8.84
CA THR A 27 7.12 5.17 9.60
C THR A 27 5.78 5.88 9.37
N LEU A 28 4.93 5.33 8.49
CA LEU A 28 3.60 5.87 8.24
C LEU A 28 2.67 5.61 9.45
N ASN A 29 2.87 6.39 10.50
CA ASN A 29 1.96 6.50 11.64
C ASN A 29 1.43 7.93 11.64
N ASN A 30 0.20 8.15 12.09
CA ASN A 30 -0.42 9.47 12.02
C ASN A 30 -0.43 10.04 10.59
N PHE A 31 -0.75 9.18 9.62
CA PHE A 31 -0.73 9.50 8.21
C PHE A 31 -2.14 9.45 7.62
N SER A 32 -2.45 10.40 6.74
CA SER A 32 -3.60 10.29 5.86
C SER A 32 -3.27 10.73 4.44
N ALA A 33 -4.06 10.26 3.49
CA ALA A 33 -3.99 10.69 2.10
C ALA A 33 -5.34 10.47 1.41
N SER A 34 -5.57 11.21 0.33
CA SER A 34 -6.66 10.90 -0.59
C SER A 34 -6.25 9.76 -1.52
N PHE A 35 -7.20 8.95 -1.94
CA PHE A 35 -6.95 7.94 -2.97
C PHE A 35 -8.02 7.98 -4.07
N LEU A 36 -7.59 7.54 -5.25
CA LEU A 36 -8.46 7.19 -6.37
C LEU A 36 -8.21 5.72 -6.71
N GLN A 37 -9.26 4.91 -6.61
CA GLN A 37 -9.22 3.48 -6.87
C GLN A 37 -9.87 3.16 -8.21
N ASN A 38 -9.22 2.29 -8.99
CA ASN A 38 -9.74 1.75 -10.24
C ASN A 38 -9.62 0.22 -10.18
N ASP A 39 -10.73 -0.49 -10.32
CA ASP A 39 -10.81 -1.96 -10.38
C ASP A 39 -10.97 -2.50 -11.81
N GLY A 40 -10.87 -1.61 -12.82
CA GLY A 40 -11.04 -1.93 -14.24
C GLY A 40 -12.44 -1.60 -14.76
N GLU A 41 -13.47 -1.58 -13.91
CA GLU A 41 -14.85 -1.26 -14.28
C GLU A 41 -15.34 0.02 -13.61
N ASN A 42 -14.94 0.23 -12.35
CA ASN A 42 -15.41 1.32 -11.51
C ASN A 42 -14.27 2.21 -11.05
N LEU A 43 -14.60 3.46 -10.81
CA LEU A 43 -13.74 4.45 -10.21
C LEU A 43 -14.35 4.87 -8.87
N SER A 44 -13.55 4.75 -7.81
CA SER A 44 -13.93 5.15 -6.46
C SER A 44 -12.90 6.11 -5.90
N GLU A 45 -13.33 7.07 -5.10
CA GLU A 45 -12.43 7.97 -4.40
C GLU A 45 -12.70 7.96 -2.90
N GLY A 46 -11.68 8.28 -2.13
CA GLY A 46 -11.77 8.28 -0.69
C GLY A 46 -10.52 8.81 0.00
N LYS A 47 -10.49 8.58 1.30
CA LYS A 47 -9.34 8.86 2.16
C LYS A 47 -8.87 7.59 2.84
N VAL A 48 -7.56 7.43 2.94
CA VAL A 48 -6.91 6.41 3.77
C VAL A 48 -6.23 7.08 4.95
N TYR A 49 -6.34 6.43 6.10
CA TYR A 49 -5.71 6.82 7.35
C TYR A 49 -4.90 5.64 7.87
N ILE A 50 -3.67 5.89 8.28
CA ILE A 50 -2.77 4.88 8.82
C ILE A 50 -2.35 5.33 10.22
N GLY A 51 -2.91 4.67 11.21
CA GLY A 51 -2.61 4.87 12.62
C GLY A 51 -1.66 3.81 13.17
N ASP A 52 -1.48 3.79 14.47
CA ASP A 52 -0.50 2.95 15.14
C ASP A 52 -0.69 1.45 14.87
N GLN A 53 -1.93 0.96 14.82
CA GLN A 53 -2.23 -0.46 14.59
C GLN A 53 -3.35 -0.70 13.58
N ARG A 54 -3.85 0.34 12.93
CA ARG A 54 -5.02 0.25 12.05
C ARG A 54 -4.79 0.93 10.73
N VAL A 55 -5.48 0.41 9.74
CA VAL A 55 -5.70 1.07 8.44
C VAL A 55 -7.19 1.33 8.32
N ARG A 56 -7.56 2.59 8.11
CA ARG A 56 -8.94 3.02 7.89
C ARG A 56 -9.06 3.59 6.49
N ALA A 57 -10.06 3.15 5.74
CA ALA A 57 -10.40 3.69 4.45
C ALA A 57 -11.84 4.22 4.46
N GLU A 58 -12.01 5.46 4.05
CA GLU A 58 -13.31 6.11 3.88
C GLU A 58 -13.53 6.36 2.40
N TYR A 59 -14.41 5.58 1.79
CA TYR A 59 -14.88 5.83 0.43
C TYR A 59 -15.93 6.94 0.46
N LEU A 60 -15.79 7.91 -0.42
CA LEU A 60 -16.65 9.07 -0.52
C LEU A 60 -17.56 8.98 -1.75
N SER A 61 -17.13 8.30 -2.80
CA SER A 61 -17.83 8.16 -4.07
C SER A 61 -17.43 6.84 -4.74
N PRO A 62 -18.34 6.15 -5.47
CA PRO A 62 -19.76 6.48 -5.66
C PRO A 62 -20.63 6.22 -4.43
N THR A 63 -20.24 5.27 -3.57
CA THR A 63 -20.97 4.87 -2.36
C THR A 63 -20.13 5.21 -1.14
N GLN A 64 -20.76 5.74 -0.11
CA GLN A 64 -20.08 6.05 1.14
C GLN A 64 -19.89 4.77 1.98
N ILE A 65 -18.63 4.37 2.15
CA ILE A 65 -18.26 3.15 2.86
C ILE A 65 -17.10 3.48 3.81
N LEU A 66 -17.16 2.91 5.01
CA LEU A 66 -16.06 2.90 5.96
C LEU A 66 -15.52 1.49 6.08
N ILE A 67 -14.20 1.34 5.95
CA ILE A 67 -13.49 0.09 6.23
C ILE A 67 -12.42 0.37 7.28
N ILE A 68 -12.41 -0.42 8.34
CA ILE A 68 -11.36 -0.38 9.36
C ILE A 68 -10.71 -1.76 9.41
N LEU A 69 -9.38 -1.79 9.26
CA LEU A 69 -8.58 -3.01 9.30
C LEU A 69 -7.66 -2.99 10.52
N ASP A 70 -7.71 -4.02 11.30
CA ASP A 70 -6.76 -4.41 12.32
C ASP A 70 -6.11 -5.73 11.89
N GLU A 71 -5.19 -6.30 12.64
CA GLU A 71 -4.44 -7.51 12.24
C GLU A 71 -5.35 -8.71 11.93
N ASP A 72 -6.34 -8.96 12.79
CA ASP A 72 -7.25 -10.12 12.71
C ASP A 72 -8.72 -9.76 12.69
N LYS A 73 -9.04 -8.47 12.73
CA LYS A 73 -10.41 -7.95 12.74
C LYS A 73 -10.57 -6.83 11.73
N ALA A 74 -11.69 -6.85 11.07
CA ALA A 74 -12.08 -5.78 10.17
C ALA A 74 -13.56 -5.44 10.36
N MET A 75 -13.89 -4.19 10.09
CA MET A 75 -15.26 -3.69 10.04
C MET A 75 -15.46 -3.05 8.67
N TYR A 76 -16.58 -3.38 8.05
CA TYR A 76 -17.14 -2.70 6.90
C TYR A 76 -18.44 -2.03 7.34
N TYR A 77 -18.67 -0.79 6.95
CA TYR A 77 -19.92 -0.08 7.17
C TYR A 77 -20.35 0.65 5.91
N ASN A 78 -21.57 0.39 5.49
CA ASN A 78 -22.21 1.07 4.36
C ASN A 78 -23.18 2.13 4.89
N TYR A 79 -22.89 3.41 4.66
CA TYR A 79 -23.71 4.51 5.17
C TYR A 79 -25.08 4.63 4.48
N GLU A 80 -25.20 4.19 3.22
CA GLU A 80 -26.47 4.27 2.48
C GLU A 80 -27.46 3.19 2.92
N LEU A 81 -26.94 2.00 3.26
CA LEU A 81 -27.74 0.86 3.70
C LEU A 81 -27.88 0.79 5.22
N GLU A 82 -27.10 1.57 5.96
CA GLU A 82 -26.96 1.50 7.42
C GLU A 82 -26.60 0.08 7.91
N GLU A 83 -25.77 -0.63 7.13
CA GLU A 83 -25.35 -2.00 7.41
C GLU A 83 -23.89 -2.06 7.81
N ASP A 84 -23.59 -2.83 8.84
CA ASP A 84 -22.23 -3.15 9.26
C ASP A 84 -21.96 -4.66 9.15
N GLU A 85 -20.69 -4.97 8.85
CA GLU A 85 -20.18 -6.34 8.81
C GLU A 85 -18.83 -6.41 9.50
N PHE A 86 -18.63 -7.39 10.36
CA PHE A 86 -17.35 -7.70 10.98
C PHE A 86 -16.80 -8.98 10.37
N PHE A 87 -15.53 -8.96 9.99
CA PHE A 87 -14.89 -10.11 9.36
C PHE A 87 -13.40 -10.20 9.75
N ASN A 88 -12.81 -11.36 9.47
CA ASN A 88 -11.35 -11.48 9.57
C ASN A 88 -10.71 -11.07 8.23
N PRO A 89 -9.88 -10.02 8.18
CA PRO A 89 -9.27 -9.55 6.93
C PRO A 89 -8.40 -10.63 6.28
N ARG A 90 -7.84 -11.57 7.06
CA ARG A 90 -7.01 -12.68 6.53
C ARG A 90 -7.79 -13.62 5.60
N ASN A 91 -9.11 -13.67 5.72
CA ASN A 91 -10.00 -14.46 4.86
C ASN A 91 -10.50 -13.69 3.62
N THR A 92 -9.99 -12.49 3.36
CA THR A 92 -10.39 -11.62 2.25
C THR A 92 -9.18 -10.97 1.61
N ASN A 93 -9.34 -10.27 0.49
CA ASN A 93 -8.25 -9.51 -0.11
C ASN A 93 -7.84 -8.26 0.71
N ALA A 94 -8.56 -7.91 1.78
CA ALA A 94 -8.27 -6.74 2.61
C ALA A 94 -6.95 -6.87 3.39
N TRP A 95 -6.47 -8.10 3.65
CA TRP A 95 -5.24 -8.34 4.39
C TRP A 95 -4.01 -7.68 3.75
N PHE A 96 -3.98 -7.54 2.41
CA PHE A 96 -2.87 -6.90 1.72
C PHE A 96 -2.70 -5.45 2.16
N PHE A 97 -3.80 -4.71 2.32
CA PHE A 97 -3.73 -3.32 2.76
C PHE A 97 -3.18 -3.19 4.16
N TYR A 98 -3.55 -4.11 5.05
CA TYR A 98 -2.98 -4.14 6.39
C TYR A 98 -1.49 -4.46 6.33
N ASP A 99 -1.09 -5.52 5.65
CA ASP A 99 0.32 -5.95 5.60
C ASP A 99 1.22 -4.94 4.88
N ILE A 100 0.76 -4.28 3.82
CA ILE A 100 1.54 -3.22 3.14
C ILE A 100 1.97 -2.13 4.12
N PHE A 101 1.12 -1.74 5.05
CA PHE A 101 1.35 -0.59 5.92
C PHE A 101 1.75 -0.96 7.35
N ARG A 102 1.45 -2.17 7.82
CA ARG A 102 1.63 -2.57 9.21
C ARG A 102 2.60 -3.73 9.43
N ASN A 103 2.87 -4.53 8.40
CA ASN A 103 3.85 -5.60 8.50
C ASN A 103 5.20 -5.14 7.91
N SER A 104 6.13 -4.73 8.78
CA SER A 104 7.44 -4.22 8.36
C SER A 104 8.27 -5.23 7.56
N LEU A 105 8.00 -6.53 7.69
CA LEU A 105 8.70 -7.60 7.00
C LEU A 105 8.06 -7.94 5.65
N PHE A 106 6.88 -7.40 5.36
CA PHE A 106 6.10 -7.79 4.18
C PHE A 106 6.86 -7.62 2.86
N PHE A 107 7.65 -6.56 2.72
CA PHE A 107 8.44 -6.29 1.52
C PHE A 107 9.92 -6.65 1.63
N GLU A 108 10.36 -7.37 2.65
CA GLU A 108 11.79 -7.70 2.84
C GLU A 108 12.38 -8.47 1.64
N ASP A 109 11.61 -9.41 1.09
CA ASP A 109 11.96 -10.24 -0.07
C ASP A 109 11.50 -9.65 -1.42
N SER A 110 10.97 -8.42 -1.43
CA SER A 110 10.51 -7.76 -2.64
C SER A 110 11.64 -7.45 -3.62
N LEU A 111 11.32 -7.42 -4.89
CA LEU A 111 12.17 -6.82 -5.93
C LEU A 111 12.00 -5.31 -5.91
N MET A 112 13.07 -4.58 -6.20
CA MET A 112 13.01 -3.14 -6.40
C MET A 112 13.41 -2.81 -7.84
N GLN A 113 12.66 -1.91 -8.46
CA GLN A 113 12.97 -1.31 -9.74
C GLN A 113 13.06 0.21 -9.58
N LEU A 114 14.08 0.80 -10.15
CA LEU A 114 14.24 2.26 -10.22
C LEU A 114 14.18 2.68 -11.69
N ARG A 115 13.27 3.61 -12.02
CA ARG A 115 13.08 4.16 -13.36
C ARG A 115 12.93 5.66 -13.25
N ASP A 116 13.93 6.40 -13.74
CA ASP A 116 13.94 7.86 -13.65
C ASP A 116 13.67 8.35 -12.21
N ASN A 117 12.51 8.94 -11.98
CA ASN A 117 12.06 9.43 -10.67
C ASN A 117 11.08 8.49 -9.98
N GLU A 118 10.90 7.27 -10.44
CA GLU A 118 9.99 6.29 -9.88
C GLU A 118 10.74 5.11 -9.28
N LEU A 119 10.41 4.77 -8.03
CA LEU A 119 10.82 3.56 -7.37
C LEU A 119 9.61 2.64 -7.23
N ILE A 120 9.76 1.38 -7.61
CA ILE A 120 8.71 0.37 -7.51
C ILE A 120 9.22 -0.76 -6.63
N LEU A 121 8.50 -1.06 -5.54
CA LEU A 121 8.65 -2.31 -4.81
C LEU A 121 7.65 -3.32 -5.39
N GLU A 122 8.13 -4.49 -5.76
CA GLU A 122 7.32 -5.57 -6.32
C GLU A 122 7.44 -6.83 -5.46
N LYS A 123 6.32 -7.33 -4.94
CA LYS A 123 6.24 -8.59 -4.22
C LYS A 123 5.29 -9.53 -4.92
N LYS A 124 5.75 -10.77 -5.14
CA LYS A 124 4.97 -11.88 -5.67
C LYS A 124 4.86 -12.97 -4.60
N GLY A 125 3.81 -13.71 -4.64
CA GLY A 125 3.65 -14.86 -3.76
C GLY A 125 2.36 -15.60 -4.01
N VAL A 126 2.08 -16.51 -3.09
CA VAL A 126 0.84 -17.28 -3.03
C VAL A 126 0.25 -17.01 -1.65
N ASP A 127 -1.03 -16.73 -1.57
CA ASP A 127 -1.72 -16.50 -0.29
C ASP A 127 -2.16 -17.81 0.39
N SER A 128 -2.84 -17.69 1.52
CA SER A 128 -3.31 -18.84 2.30
C SER A 128 -4.39 -19.68 1.60
N GLU A 129 -4.99 -19.16 0.53
CA GLU A 129 -5.99 -19.85 -0.30
C GLU A 129 -5.38 -20.38 -1.62
N GLU A 130 -4.05 -20.45 -1.69
CA GLU A 130 -3.29 -20.88 -2.89
C GLU A 130 -3.51 -20.00 -4.12
N ARG A 131 -3.87 -18.70 -3.93
CA ARG A 131 -4.06 -17.74 -5.02
C ARG A 131 -2.75 -16.99 -5.28
N ASP A 132 -2.35 -16.93 -6.53
CA ASP A 132 -1.21 -16.11 -6.94
C ASP A 132 -1.52 -14.63 -6.76
N PHE A 133 -0.57 -13.89 -6.18
CA PHE A 133 -0.66 -12.44 -6.07
C PHE A 133 0.59 -11.73 -6.57
N LEU A 134 0.40 -10.51 -7.04
CA LEU A 134 1.43 -9.55 -7.35
C LEU A 134 1.03 -8.19 -6.75
N ILE A 135 1.88 -7.66 -5.88
CA ILE A 135 1.69 -6.34 -5.28
C ILE A 135 2.83 -5.43 -5.73
N LYS A 136 2.48 -4.23 -6.18
CA LYS A 136 3.44 -3.18 -6.48
C LYS A 136 3.11 -1.93 -5.69
N VAL A 137 4.15 -1.32 -5.12
CA VAL A 137 4.08 -0.03 -4.44
C VAL A 137 4.93 0.95 -5.21
N TYR A 138 4.34 2.06 -5.60
CA TYR A 138 4.95 3.09 -6.43
C TYR A 138 5.30 4.30 -5.60
N PHE A 139 6.54 4.75 -5.73
CA PHE A 139 7.04 5.97 -5.08
C PHE A 139 7.63 6.92 -6.12
N GLU A 140 7.41 8.19 -5.92
CA GLU A 140 8.26 9.24 -6.47
C GLU A 140 9.52 9.34 -5.61
N THR A 141 10.70 9.61 -6.22
CA THR A 141 11.99 9.47 -5.48
C THR A 141 12.57 10.77 -4.95
N ASN A 142 12.20 11.93 -5.46
CA ASN A 142 12.80 13.21 -5.09
C ASN A 142 11.75 14.32 -4.87
N PRO A 143 11.16 14.41 -3.66
CA PRO A 143 11.35 13.58 -2.45
C PRO A 143 10.70 12.20 -2.56
N LEU A 144 11.06 11.27 -1.65
CA LEU A 144 10.42 9.96 -1.61
C LEU A 144 8.97 10.10 -1.09
N ILE A 145 8.01 9.81 -1.96
CA ILE A 145 6.57 9.95 -1.69
C ILE A 145 5.83 8.75 -2.25
N LEU A 146 4.98 8.12 -1.44
CA LEU A 146 4.06 7.07 -1.90
C LEU A 146 3.06 7.65 -2.91
N ARG A 147 2.99 7.07 -4.12
CA ARG A 147 2.12 7.56 -5.20
C ARG A 147 1.03 6.59 -5.58
N GLY A 148 1.21 5.30 -5.31
CA GLY A 148 0.19 4.34 -5.67
C GLY A 148 0.47 2.93 -5.24
N LEU A 149 -0.56 2.12 -5.38
CA LEU A 149 -0.55 0.68 -5.15
C LEU A 149 -1.20 -0.02 -6.34
N GLU A 150 -0.67 -1.17 -6.72
CA GLU A 150 -1.31 -2.11 -7.64
C GLU A 150 -1.34 -3.48 -6.98
N VAL A 151 -2.52 -4.05 -6.86
CA VAL A 151 -2.74 -5.39 -6.31
C VAL A 151 -3.39 -6.23 -7.39
N ILE A 152 -2.77 -7.35 -7.73
CA ILE A 152 -3.26 -8.30 -8.72
C ILE A 152 -3.42 -9.65 -8.03
N ILE A 153 -4.63 -10.20 -8.05
CA ILE A 153 -4.96 -11.51 -7.48
C ILE A 153 -5.84 -12.24 -8.50
N ASN A 154 -5.43 -13.43 -8.91
CA ASN A 154 -6.18 -14.23 -9.91
C ASN A 154 -6.57 -13.44 -11.18
N ASN A 155 -5.69 -12.55 -11.65
CA ASN A 155 -5.90 -11.64 -12.78
C ASN A 155 -6.90 -10.48 -12.54
N GLU A 156 -7.49 -10.37 -11.37
CA GLU A 156 -8.20 -9.16 -10.96
C GLU A 156 -7.19 -8.09 -10.56
N VAL A 157 -7.36 -6.89 -11.10
CA VAL A 157 -6.41 -5.78 -10.90
C VAL A 157 -7.10 -4.66 -10.17
N LEU A 158 -6.53 -4.26 -9.04
CA LEU A 158 -6.94 -3.09 -8.29
C LEU A 158 -5.77 -2.10 -8.25
N LYS A 159 -6.04 -0.87 -8.68
CA LYS A 159 -5.06 0.23 -8.68
C LYS A 159 -5.53 1.37 -7.81
N LEU A 160 -4.65 1.85 -6.96
CA LEU A 160 -4.85 3.07 -6.18
C LEU A 160 -3.80 4.11 -6.57
N SER A 161 -4.27 5.31 -6.89
CA SER A 161 -3.44 6.50 -6.94
C SER A 161 -3.58 7.25 -5.62
N ILE A 162 -2.47 7.69 -5.02
CA ILE A 162 -2.41 8.29 -3.68
C ILE A 162 -1.88 9.71 -3.79
N TYR A 163 -2.61 10.67 -3.20
CA TYR A 163 -2.32 12.09 -3.28
C TYR A 163 -2.82 12.84 -2.03
N ASN A 164 -2.54 14.12 -1.90
CA ASN A 164 -2.91 14.96 -0.74
C ASN A 164 -2.44 14.37 0.60
N HIS A 165 -1.15 14.04 0.68
CA HIS A 165 -0.54 13.42 1.86
C HIS A 165 -0.52 14.37 3.06
N ASN A 166 -0.92 13.86 4.23
CA ASN A 166 -0.74 14.47 5.53
C ASN A 166 0.03 13.51 6.43
N TYR A 167 1.22 13.90 6.87
CA TYR A 167 2.11 13.09 7.73
C TYR A 167 1.95 13.40 9.22
N TYR A 168 1.01 14.26 9.57
CA TYR A 168 0.77 14.74 10.94
C TYR A 168 -0.73 14.68 11.25
N GLU A 169 -1.40 13.57 10.82
CA GLU A 169 -2.82 13.39 11.10
C GLU A 169 -3.03 13.22 12.60
N GLU A 170 -3.98 13.94 13.16
CA GLU A 170 -4.40 13.77 14.54
C GLU A 170 -5.59 12.83 14.58
N PHE A 171 -5.42 11.69 15.25
CA PHE A 171 -6.49 10.73 15.44
C PHE A 171 -7.18 10.96 16.78
N ASP A 172 -8.51 10.90 16.76
CA ASP A 172 -9.31 10.83 17.97
C ASP A 172 -9.08 9.47 18.67
N LYS A 173 -9.45 9.39 19.96
CA LYS A 173 -9.28 8.17 20.76
C LYS A 173 -10.07 6.97 20.23
N ASP A 174 -11.04 7.22 19.36
CA ASP A 174 -11.94 6.21 18.76
C ASP A 174 -11.50 5.79 17.33
N PHE A 175 -10.29 6.17 16.94
CA PHE A 175 -9.70 5.81 15.65
C PHE A 175 -9.44 4.32 15.51
#